data_2446bde58bc8be1da574c2af3450c203
#
_entry.id   2446bde58bc8be1da574c2af3450c203
#
_cell.length_a   1.000
_cell.length_b   1.000
_cell.length_c   1.000
_cell.angle_alpha   90.00
_cell.angle_beta   90.00
_cell.angle_gamma   90.00
#
_symmetry.space_group_name_H-M   'P 1'
#
loop_
_entity.id
_entity.type
_entity.pdbx_description
1 polymer ?
#
loop_
_entity_poly.entity_id
_entity_poly.type
_entity_poly.pdbx_seq_one_letter_code
_entity_poly.pdbx_strand_id
1 'polypeptide(L)'
;MHASMKTILLNGNPLDFSALEKIGSGLFVPVVANQSFDRVEAAHKVIADRIAMGLPVYGANTGVGSMKDRLWTVDDLVEFNTALVKAHHFGTGPLFSKAIVRKAIAIRINTALGGHTGCSVDLVKAFLALLERGVVPAVHRHGSIGCADIGLMGQVASVLSGTGEAFFEGELLDAGEALHRAGLQPFVMLPRDALAALSVNATAFAAAADVLREAASAVRVLMTTGLMSSLALGASADPWRVAATLGTRGEALVGSWLYGQSDCVDWPLPTAIHDPLSLRMTAQVFGAAVDTLLVAAERLVDATYLSDDNPVVLGGQVHASGASLPLTTTLYIETAQIAFSHVARNVLNRCILLSNGVRRNLPINLVAPGEVASGLGPVMKLVVELYMRVQSLAVPLSAQSIVVAGGLEEEATFLPLIVERMETQVRDLRQMAAIEAMLSAQAVDLLGDMPQGVTQIAYDRVRAVSPIYLRDRPLSKEIELLHHEFACGRLLEAIVAAAPMPEFDDFFALGQ
;
A
#
# COMPACT_ATOMS: atom_id res chain seq x y z
N MET A 1 -29.68 -19.72 1.65
CA MET A 1 -29.88 -18.41 0.96
C MET A 1 -28.56 -18.01 0.33
N HIS A 2 -28.37 -18.19 -0.97
CA HIS A 2 -27.21 -17.62 -1.68
C HIS A 2 -27.42 -16.10 -1.70
N ALA A 3 -26.67 -15.37 -0.86
CA ALA A 3 -26.56 -13.94 -1.05
C ALA A 3 -26.06 -13.72 -2.48
N SER A 4 -26.76 -12.90 -3.26
CA SER A 4 -26.31 -12.51 -4.61
C SER A 4 -24.89 -11.95 -4.47
N MET A 5 -23.88 -12.65 -4.95
CA MET A 5 -22.51 -12.15 -4.97
C MET A 5 -22.48 -10.87 -5.79
N LYS A 6 -21.93 -9.81 -5.21
CA LYS A 6 -21.74 -8.54 -5.90
C LYS A 6 -20.65 -8.73 -6.97
N THR A 7 -20.79 -8.07 -8.10
CA THR A 7 -19.83 -8.19 -9.20
C THR A 7 -19.08 -6.87 -9.43
N ILE A 8 -17.87 -6.97 -9.97
CA ILE A 8 -17.06 -5.84 -10.43
C ILE A 8 -16.55 -6.13 -11.84
N LEU A 9 -16.70 -5.16 -12.75
CA LEU A 9 -16.32 -5.33 -14.15
C LEU A 9 -14.81 -5.09 -14.34
N LEU A 10 -14.11 -6.05 -14.93
CA LEU A 10 -12.77 -5.92 -15.50
C LEU A 10 -12.87 -5.81 -17.01
N ASN A 11 -12.22 -4.82 -17.59
CA ASN A 11 -12.32 -4.54 -19.03
C ASN A 11 -11.05 -3.92 -19.63
N GLY A 12 -9.93 -3.93 -18.88
CA GLY A 12 -8.68 -3.30 -19.28
C GLY A 12 -8.59 -1.80 -19.01
N ASN A 13 -9.55 -1.23 -18.27
CA ASN A 13 -9.50 0.16 -17.79
C ASN A 13 -8.82 0.25 -16.42
N PRO A 14 -8.41 1.45 -15.96
CA PRO A 14 -7.84 1.64 -14.63
C PRO A 14 -8.70 1.06 -13.51
N LEU A 15 -8.05 0.40 -12.54
CA LEU A 15 -8.65 -0.03 -11.29
C LEU A 15 -8.28 0.97 -10.20
N ASP A 16 -9.24 1.72 -9.69
CA ASP A 16 -9.05 2.62 -8.57
C ASP A 16 -8.96 1.87 -7.24
N PHE A 17 -8.64 2.59 -6.16
CA PHE A 17 -8.52 2.00 -4.82
C PHE A 17 -9.82 1.36 -4.34
N SER A 18 -10.98 1.94 -4.65
CA SER A 18 -12.29 1.37 -4.29
C SER A 18 -12.52 0.02 -4.99
N ALA A 19 -12.17 -0.09 -6.27
CA ALA A 19 -12.26 -1.34 -7.00
C ALA A 19 -11.31 -2.40 -6.42
N LEU A 20 -10.05 -2.02 -6.15
CA LEU A 20 -9.07 -2.92 -5.56
C LEU A 20 -9.50 -3.41 -4.16
N GLU A 21 -10.04 -2.53 -3.30
CA GLU A 21 -10.55 -2.92 -1.98
C GLU A 21 -11.74 -3.89 -2.09
N LYS A 22 -12.69 -3.63 -2.98
CA LYS A 22 -13.82 -4.54 -3.23
C LYS A 22 -13.36 -5.93 -3.66
N ILE A 23 -12.38 -6.01 -4.57
CA ILE A 23 -11.80 -7.29 -5.01
C ILE A 23 -11.05 -7.98 -3.86
N GLY A 24 -10.20 -7.23 -3.15
CA GLY A 24 -9.42 -7.75 -2.02
C GLY A 24 -10.28 -8.32 -0.90
N SER A 25 -11.44 -7.70 -0.61
CA SER A 25 -12.39 -8.17 0.41
C SER A 25 -12.92 -9.59 0.14
N GLY A 26 -12.93 -10.03 -1.13
CA GLY A 26 -13.54 -11.30 -1.55
C GLY A 26 -15.07 -11.30 -1.54
N LEU A 27 -15.71 -10.16 -1.26
CA LEU A 27 -17.17 -9.99 -1.30
C LEU A 27 -17.68 -9.66 -2.70
N PHE A 28 -16.78 -9.22 -3.58
CA PHE A 28 -17.06 -8.90 -4.98
C PHE A 28 -16.29 -9.86 -5.88
N VAL A 29 -17.00 -10.42 -6.87
CA VAL A 29 -16.42 -11.31 -7.86
C VAL A 29 -16.16 -10.53 -9.15
N PRO A 30 -14.94 -10.55 -9.69
CA PRO A 30 -14.66 -9.96 -10.99
C PRO A 30 -15.42 -10.66 -12.10
N VAL A 31 -15.95 -9.87 -13.04
CA VAL A 31 -16.57 -10.35 -14.27
C VAL A 31 -15.94 -9.63 -15.47
N VAL A 32 -15.85 -10.27 -16.61
CA VAL A 32 -15.22 -9.74 -17.82
C VAL A 32 -16.27 -9.58 -18.92
N ALA A 33 -16.25 -8.43 -19.61
CA ALA A 33 -17.09 -8.22 -20.77
C ALA A 33 -16.59 -9.07 -21.96
N ASN A 34 -17.49 -9.73 -22.69
CA ASN A 34 -17.14 -10.63 -23.79
C ASN A 34 -16.21 -9.98 -24.83
N GLN A 35 -16.48 -8.73 -25.23
CA GLN A 35 -15.64 -7.99 -26.17
C GLN A 35 -14.18 -7.76 -25.67
N SER A 36 -13.91 -7.90 -24.39
CA SER A 36 -12.55 -7.82 -23.86
C SER A 36 -11.77 -9.11 -24.15
N PHE A 37 -12.44 -10.25 -24.21
CA PHE A 37 -11.82 -11.50 -24.65
C PHE A 37 -11.45 -11.48 -26.14
N ASP A 38 -12.18 -10.75 -26.99
CA ASP A 38 -11.85 -10.60 -28.42
C ASP A 38 -10.47 -9.98 -28.62
N ARG A 39 -10.09 -9.01 -27.77
CA ARG A 39 -8.75 -8.40 -27.79
C ARG A 39 -7.65 -9.38 -27.38
N VAL A 40 -7.92 -10.18 -26.36
CA VAL A 40 -6.98 -11.22 -25.90
C VAL A 40 -6.78 -12.28 -26.99
N GLU A 41 -7.87 -12.76 -27.60
CA GLU A 41 -7.84 -13.75 -28.68
C GLU A 41 -7.08 -13.23 -29.91
N ALA A 42 -7.33 -11.98 -30.30
CA ALA A 42 -6.62 -11.36 -31.43
C ALA A 42 -5.10 -11.29 -31.17
N ALA A 43 -4.68 -10.93 -29.96
CA ALA A 43 -3.27 -10.89 -29.58
C ALA A 43 -2.65 -12.29 -29.50
N HIS A 44 -3.38 -13.27 -28.95
CA HIS A 44 -2.94 -14.67 -28.88
C HIS A 44 -2.71 -15.24 -30.27
N LYS A 45 -3.62 -14.97 -31.23
CA LYS A 45 -3.49 -15.41 -32.60
C LYS A 45 -2.18 -14.92 -33.24
N VAL A 46 -1.75 -13.68 -32.99
CA VAL A 46 -0.46 -13.15 -33.50
C VAL A 46 0.73 -13.96 -32.99
N ILE A 47 0.70 -14.38 -31.73
CA ILE A 47 1.74 -15.24 -31.14
C ILE A 47 1.71 -16.63 -31.78
N ALA A 48 0.52 -17.24 -31.87
CA ALA A 48 0.35 -18.57 -32.42
C ALA A 48 0.77 -18.64 -33.91
N ASP A 49 0.36 -17.68 -34.74
CA ASP A 49 0.73 -17.58 -36.17
C ASP A 49 2.27 -17.45 -36.31
N ARG A 50 2.93 -16.65 -35.47
CA ARG A 50 4.39 -16.47 -35.49
C ARG A 50 5.13 -17.77 -35.14
N ILE A 51 4.66 -18.49 -34.12
CA ILE A 51 5.21 -19.79 -33.72
C ILE A 51 5.02 -20.81 -34.83
N ALA A 52 3.83 -20.87 -35.48
CA ALA A 52 3.52 -21.77 -36.60
C ALA A 52 4.43 -21.50 -37.81
N MET A 53 4.89 -20.28 -38.02
CA MET A 53 5.90 -19.93 -39.04
C MET A 53 7.33 -20.33 -38.65
N GLY A 54 7.54 -20.95 -37.49
CA GLY A 54 8.87 -21.30 -36.99
C GLY A 54 9.69 -20.12 -36.49
N LEU A 55 9.07 -18.94 -36.28
CA LEU A 55 9.76 -17.74 -35.84
C LEU A 55 9.87 -17.70 -34.31
N PRO A 56 10.98 -17.18 -33.74
CA PRO A 56 11.18 -17.11 -32.31
C PRO A 56 10.22 -16.10 -31.65
N VAL A 57 9.68 -16.50 -30.49
CA VAL A 57 8.90 -15.67 -29.57
C VAL A 57 9.45 -15.92 -28.16
N TYR A 58 10.04 -14.88 -27.56
CA TYR A 58 10.67 -14.99 -26.25
C TYR A 58 9.75 -15.57 -25.18
N GLY A 59 10.21 -16.63 -24.50
CA GLY A 59 9.49 -17.33 -23.44
C GLY A 59 8.19 -18.01 -23.86
N ALA A 60 7.94 -18.15 -25.17
CA ALA A 60 6.85 -18.94 -25.71
C ALA A 60 7.38 -20.22 -26.38
N ASN A 61 8.27 -20.08 -27.38
CA ASN A 61 9.00 -21.16 -28.01
C ASN A 61 10.53 -21.02 -27.91
N THR A 62 11.03 -20.01 -27.17
CA THR A 62 12.42 -19.90 -26.74
C THR A 62 12.53 -20.03 -25.24
N GLY A 63 13.75 -20.24 -24.71
CA GLY A 63 14.05 -20.09 -23.29
C GLY A 63 13.88 -18.64 -22.80
N VAL A 64 14.12 -18.43 -21.51
CA VAL A 64 14.08 -17.11 -20.84
C VAL A 64 15.43 -16.83 -20.16
N GLY A 65 15.69 -15.55 -19.83
CA GLY A 65 16.93 -15.14 -19.17
C GLY A 65 18.16 -15.57 -19.98
N SER A 66 19.16 -16.15 -19.32
CA SER A 66 20.39 -16.65 -19.98
C SER A 66 20.16 -17.75 -21.03
N MET A 67 18.97 -18.37 -21.05
CA MET A 67 18.60 -19.39 -22.05
C MET A 67 17.79 -18.82 -23.22
N LYS A 68 17.66 -17.53 -23.37
CA LYS A 68 16.81 -16.82 -24.34
C LYS A 68 16.96 -17.25 -25.80
N ASP A 69 18.16 -17.71 -26.18
CA ASP A 69 18.50 -18.08 -27.56
C ASP A 69 18.24 -19.56 -27.85
N ARG A 70 17.78 -20.36 -26.86
CA ARG A 70 17.46 -21.77 -27.05
C ARG A 70 16.04 -21.92 -27.59
N LEU A 71 15.89 -22.43 -28.79
CA LEU A 71 14.60 -22.79 -29.39
C LEU A 71 14.16 -24.20 -28.91
N TRP A 72 12.88 -24.37 -28.71
CA TRP A 72 12.24 -25.63 -28.36
C TRP A 72 11.45 -26.17 -29.57
N THR A 73 11.37 -27.48 -29.68
CA THR A 73 10.53 -28.13 -30.69
C THR A 73 9.05 -27.98 -30.30
N VAL A 74 8.14 -28.14 -31.29
CA VAL A 74 6.69 -28.04 -31.03
C VAL A 74 6.25 -29.08 -29.98
N ASP A 75 6.86 -30.28 -30.03
CA ASP A 75 6.53 -31.38 -29.12
C ASP A 75 6.97 -31.07 -27.67
N ASP A 76 8.01 -30.24 -27.47
CA ASP A 76 8.54 -29.88 -26.14
C ASP A 76 7.85 -28.66 -25.49
N LEU A 77 7.02 -27.91 -26.24
CA LEU A 77 6.51 -26.62 -25.80
C LEU A 77 5.65 -26.69 -24.52
N VAL A 78 4.77 -27.72 -24.41
CA VAL A 78 3.92 -27.88 -23.22
C VAL A 78 4.76 -28.27 -22.01
N GLU A 79 5.73 -29.16 -22.19
CA GLU A 79 6.66 -29.54 -21.12
C GLU A 79 7.51 -28.35 -20.68
N PHE A 80 8.06 -27.58 -21.64
CA PHE A 80 8.82 -26.36 -21.34
C PHE A 80 8.00 -25.35 -20.54
N ASN A 81 6.78 -25.02 -20.97
CA ASN A 81 5.94 -24.04 -20.26
C ASN A 81 5.56 -24.51 -18.86
N THR A 82 5.29 -25.82 -18.67
CA THR A 82 5.04 -26.41 -17.36
C THR A 82 6.30 -26.35 -16.47
N ALA A 83 7.47 -26.65 -17.01
CA ALA A 83 8.75 -26.60 -16.30
C ALA A 83 9.11 -25.15 -15.93
N LEU A 84 8.82 -24.18 -16.80
CA LEU A 84 9.05 -22.76 -16.56
C LEU A 84 8.31 -22.27 -15.32
N VAL A 85 7.02 -22.61 -15.16
CA VAL A 85 6.24 -22.26 -13.99
C VAL A 85 6.85 -22.86 -12.71
N LYS A 86 7.19 -24.15 -12.74
CA LYS A 86 7.79 -24.85 -11.58
C LYS A 86 9.14 -24.26 -11.18
N ALA A 87 9.98 -23.89 -12.16
CA ALA A 87 11.29 -23.31 -11.91
C ALA A 87 11.20 -21.92 -11.23
N HIS A 88 10.07 -21.22 -11.36
CA HIS A 88 9.84 -19.90 -10.77
C HIS A 88 8.99 -19.93 -9.50
N HIS A 89 8.75 -21.11 -8.94
CA HIS A 89 8.15 -21.29 -7.62
C HIS A 89 9.26 -21.44 -6.56
N PHE A 90 9.89 -20.32 -6.20
CA PHE A 90 11.01 -20.31 -5.24
C PHE A 90 10.85 -19.25 -4.14
N GLY A 91 9.69 -18.60 -4.04
CA GLY A 91 9.43 -17.59 -3.01
C GLY A 91 9.52 -18.16 -1.60
N THR A 92 9.97 -17.34 -0.66
CA THR A 92 10.14 -17.67 0.77
C THR A 92 9.67 -16.52 1.68
N GLY A 93 9.81 -16.68 3.00
CA GLY A 93 9.41 -15.67 3.99
C GLY A 93 7.93 -15.73 4.35
N PRO A 94 7.37 -14.66 4.95
CA PRO A 94 5.96 -14.61 5.32
C PRO A 94 5.06 -14.61 4.08
N LEU A 95 3.81 -15.01 4.26
CA LEU A 95 2.80 -14.96 3.19
C LEU A 95 2.22 -13.56 3.03
N PHE A 96 1.88 -13.19 1.80
CA PHE A 96 0.98 -12.07 1.55
C PHE A 96 -0.42 -12.37 2.08
N SER A 97 -1.17 -11.32 2.42
CA SER A 97 -2.58 -11.44 2.77
C SER A 97 -3.39 -11.96 1.57
N LYS A 98 -4.47 -12.68 1.85
CA LYS A 98 -5.40 -13.14 0.80
C LYS A 98 -5.94 -11.98 -0.03
N ALA A 99 -6.11 -10.81 0.57
CA ALA A 99 -6.57 -9.60 -0.12
C ALA A 99 -5.58 -9.15 -1.18
N ILE A 100 -4.28 -9.09 -0.85
CA ILE A 100 -3.21 -8.71 -1.81
C ILE A 100 -3.18 -9.70 -2.98
N VAL A 101 -3.24 -11.01 -2.71
CA VAL A 101 -3.19 -12.02 -3.79
C VAL A 101 -4.41 -11.94 -4.71
N ARG A 102 -5.62 -11.68 -4.18
CA ARG A 102 -6.81 -11.45 -5.01
C ARG A 102 -6.65 -10.21 -5.90
N LYS A 103 -6.14 -9.12 -5.34
CA LYS A 103 -5.83 -7.87 -6.09
C LYS A 103 -4.80 -8.15 -7.19
N ALA A 104 -3.73 -8.90 -6.89
CA ALA A 104 -2.69 -9.27 -7.85
C ALA A 104 -3.27 -10.05 -9.04
N ILE A 105 -4.09 -11.08 -8.79
CA ILE A 105 -4.77 -11.85 -9.83
C ILE A 105 -5.66 -10.93 -10.68
N ALA A 106 -6.44 -10.04 -10.05
CA ALA A 106 -7.32 -9.13 -10.77
C ALA A 106 -6.54 -8.11 -11.62
N ILE A 107 -5.43 -7.56 -11.12
CA ILE A 107 -4.54 -6.68 -11.88
C ILE A 107 -3.99 -7.45 -13.09
N ARG A 108 -3.52 -8.70 -12.90
CA ARG A 108 -3.03 -9.53 -14.01
C ARG A 108 -4.10 -9.77 -15.08
N ILE A 109 -5.31 -10.13 -14.66
CA ILE A 109 -6.45 -10.27 -15.58
C ILE A 109 -6.65 -8.97 -16.35
N ASN A 110 -6.73 -7.85 -15.62
CA ASN A 110 -7.07 -6.55 -16.19
C ASN A 110 -6.02 -6.05 -17.20
N THR A 111 -4.72 -6.22 -16.92
CA THR A 111 -3.64 -5.90 -17.89
C THR A 111 -3.69 -6.78 -19.13
N ALA A 112 -4.02 -8.08 -18.98
CA ALA A 112 -4.19 -9.00 -20.11
C ALA A 112 -5.36 -8.59 -21.02
N LEU A 113 -6.47 -8.08 -20.45
CA LEU A 113 -7.64 -7.60 -21.20
C LEU A 113 -7.35 -6.36 -22.06
N GLY A 114 -6.21 -5.69 -21.88
CA GLY A 114 -5.70 -4.68 -22.80
C GLY A 114 -5.39 -5.20 -24.19
N GLY A 115 -5.17 -6.53 -24.34
CA GLY A 115 -4.91 -7.18 -25.63
C GLY A 115 -3.46 -7.06 -26.12
N HIS A 116 -2.50 -6.88 -25.21
CA HIS A 116 -1.07 -6.77 -25.55
C HIS A 116 -0.24 -7.97 -25.07
N THR A 117 -0.76 -8.79 -24.20
CA THR A 117 -0.05 -9.90 -23.55
C THR A 117 0.25 -11.05 -24.50
N GLY A 118 -0.68 -11.39 -25.39
CA GLY A 118 -0.58 -12.52 -26.28
C GLY A 118 -0.81 -13.89 -25.63
N CYS A 119 -1.31 -13.95 -24.40
CA CYS A 119 -1.73 -15.18 -23.73
C CYS A 119 -3.05 -15.72 -24.29
N SER A 120 -3.38 -16.99 -23.98
CA SER A 120 -4.66 -17.57 -24.32
C SER A 120 -5.82 -16.95 -23.51
N VAL A 121 -7.03 -16.95 -24.08
CA VAL A 121 -8.27 -16.59 -23.35
C VAL A 121 -8.49 -17.55 -22.18
N ASP A 122 -8.10 -18.79 -22.33
CA ASP A 122 -8.28 -19.82 -21.30
C ASP A 122 -7.41 -19.57 -20.06
N LEU A 123 -6.22 -18.99 -20.21
CA LEU A 123 -5.43 -18.53 -19.06
C LEU A 123 -6.17 -17.44 -18.26
N VAL A 124 -6.74 -16.45 -18.95
CA VAL A 124 -7.52 -15.38 -18.30
C VAL A 124 -8.74 -15.96 -17.56
N LYS A 125 -9.45 -16.92 -18.18
CA LYS A 125 -10.56 -17.63 -17.54
C LYS A 125 -10.11 -18.46 -16.34
N ALA A 126 -8.94 -19.09 -16.40
CA ALA A 126 -8.39 -19.85 -15.28
C ALA A 126 -8.10 -18.95 -14.07
N PHE A 127 -7.52 -17.77 -14.29
CA PHE A 127 -7.35 -16.76 -13.22
C PHE A 127 -8.70 -16.28 -12.65
N LEU A 128 -9.69 -16.01 -13.51
CA LEU A 128 -11.04 -15.63 -13.06
C LEU A 128 -11.66 -16.73 -12.20
N ALA A 129 -11.52 -17.99 -12.61
CA ALA A 129 -12.07 -19.13 -11.88
C ALA A 129 -11.49 -19.26 -10.47
N LEU A 130 -10.20 -18.93 -10.24
CA LEU A 130 -9.64 -18.88 -8.89
C LEU A 130 -10.40 -17.88 -8.01
N LEU A 131 -10.64 -16.65 -8.53
CA LEU A 131 -11.36 -15.60 -7.80
C LEU A 131 -12.83 -15.95 -7.58
N GLU A 132 -13.50 -16.48 -8.59
CA GLU A 132 -14.91 -16.89 -8.54
C GLU A 132 -15.16 -18.03 -7.54
N ARG A 133 -14.24 -18.98 -7.47
CA ARG A 133 -14.34 -20.15 -6.58
C ARG A 133 -13.73 -19.93 -5.22
N GLY A 134 -13.06 -18.78 -4.99
CA GLY A 134 -12.45 -18.44 -3.72
C GLY A 134 -11.15 -19.21 -3.41
N VAL A 135 -10.49 -19.76 -4.42
CA VAL A 135 -9.15 -20.37 -4.30
C VAL A 135 -8.12 -19.24 -4.33
N VAL A 136 -7.38 -19.07 -3.24
CA VAL A 136 -6.38 -18.00 -3.13
C VAL A 136 -4.99 -18.62 -2.96
N PRO A 137 -4.08 -18.49 -3.93
CA PRO A 137 -2.71 -18.96 -3.81
C PRO A 137 -2.01 -18.48 -2.54
N ALA A 138 -1.24 -19.34 -1.89
CA ALA A 138 -0.35 -18.98 -0.82
C ALA A 138 0.95 -18.46 -1.41
N VAL A 139 1.15 -17.14 -1.37
CA VAL A 139 2.29 -16.47 -2.01
C VAL A 139 3.22 -15.90 -0.95
N HIS A 140 4.46 -16.38 -0.92
CA HIS A 140 5.51 -15.84 -0.07
C HIS A 140 6.04 -14.51 -0.60
N ARG A 141 6.44 -13.62 0.31
CA ARG A 141 6.78 -12.22 -0.01
C ARG A 141 8.15 -12.02 -0.64
N HIS A 142 9.11 -12.93 -0.41
CA HIS A 142 10.49 -12.79 -0.88
C HIS A 142 10.71 -13.63 -2.13
N GLY A 143 11.32 -13.06 -3.16
CA GLY A 143 11.60 -13.74 -4.42
C GLY A 143 11.52 -12.86 -5.66
N SER A 144 11.58 -11.51 -5.49
CA SER A 144 11.57 -10.57 -6.61
C SER A 144 12.61 -9.47 -6.42
N ILE A 145 13.21 -9.06 -7.53
CA ILE A 145 14.11 -7.89 -7.63
C ILE A 145 13.35 -6.62 -8.06
N GLY A 146 12.02 -6.70 -8.24
CA GLY A 146 11.22 -5.57 -8.70
C GLY A 146 11.36 -5.29 -10.20
N CYS A 147 11.58 -6.34 -10.97
CA CYS A 147 11.47 -6.35 -12.43
C CYS A 147 10.70 -7.62 -12.81
N ALA A 148 9.40 -7.46 -13.15
CA ALA A 148 8.47 -8.53 -13.54
C ALA A 148 8.15 -9.60 -12.47
N ASP A 149 8.33 -9.37 -11.19
CA ASP A 149 7.93 -10.19 -10.01
C ASP A 149 7.89 -11.73 -10.23
N ILE A 150 8.78 -12.27 -11.06
CA ILE A 150 8.71 -13.65 -11.58
C ILE A 150 8.57 -14.69 -10.45
N GLY A 151 9.33 -14.53 -9.36
CA GLY A 151 9.28 -15.46 -8.23
C GLY A 151 8.03 -15.30 -7.34
N LEU A 152 7.30 -14.20 -7.44
CA LEU A 152 6.05 -13.99 -6.71
C LEU A 152 4.86 -14.50 -7.54
N MET A 153 4.72 -14.05 -8.78
CA MET A 153 3.67 -14.52 -9.69
C MET A 153 3.86 -15.97 -10.12
N GLY A 154 5.09 -16.49 -10.12
CA GLY A 154 5.38 -17.90 -10.32
C GLY A 154 4.70 -18.82 -9.31
N GLN A 155 4.53 -18.38 -8.06
CA GLN A 155 3.77 -19.12 -7.05
C GLN A 155 2.27 -19.13 -7.39
N VAL A 156 1.72 -18.00 -7.89
CA VAL A 156 0.31 -17.94 -8.37
C VAL A 156 0.10 -18.84 -9.57
N ALA A 157 1.00 -18.80 -10.56
CA ALA A 157 0.95 -19.63 -11.76
C ALA A 157 1.08 -21.14 -11.44
N SER A 158 1.89 -21.48 -10.42
CA SER A 158 2.03 -22.87 -9.96
C SER A 158 0.72 -23.42 -9.42
N VAL A 159 -0.03 -22.63 -8.65
CA VAL A 159 -1.34 -23.06 -8.13
C VAL A 159 -2.33 -23.33 -9.27
N LEU A 160 -2.33 -22.50 -10.33
CA LEU A 160 -3.13 -22.80 -11.53
C LEU A 160 -2.79 -24.17 -12.13
N SER A 161 -1.53 -24.60 -12.08
CA SER A 161 -1.05 -25.89 -12.58
C SER A 161 -1.18 -27.04 -11.57
N GLY A 162 -1.82 -26.80 -10.40
CA GLY A 162 -2.03 -27.79 -9.35
C GLY A 162 -0.81 -28.06 -8.49
N THR A 163 0.16 -27.12 -8.42
CA THR A 163 1.40 -27.26 -7.64
C THR A 163 1.52 -26.12 -6.62
N GLY A 164 2.08 -26.42 -5.44
CA GLY A 164 2.20 -25.46 -4.33
C GLY A 164 1.00 -25.52 -3.39
N GLU A 165 0.70 -24.41 -2.70
CA GLU A 165 -0.34 -24.35 -1.68
C GLU A 165 -1.35 -23.23 -1.98
N ALA A 166 -2.60 -23.41 -1.57
CA ALA A 166 -3.65 -22.41 -1.70
C ALA A 166 -4.60 -22.43 -0.51
N PHE A 167 -5.16 -21.28 -0.19
CA PHE A 167 -6.27 -21.17 0.76
C PHE A 167 -7.58 -21.47 0.04
N PHE A 168 -8.37 -22.37 0.62
CA PHE A 168 -9.75 -22.64 0.20
C PHE A 168 -10.61 -22.89 1.44
N GLU A 169 -11.80 -22.29 1.54
CA GLU A 169 -12.72 -22.37 2.68
C GLU A 169 -12.08 -22.15 4.06
N GLY A 170 -11.05 -21.30 4.12
CA GLY A 170 -10.33 -20.94 5.35
C GLY A 170 -9.13 -21.85 5.65
N GLU A 171 -8.98 -22.98 4.99
CA GLU A 171 -7.88 -23.94 5.15
C GLU A 171 -6.73 -23.65 4.17
N LEU A 172 -5.49 -23.95 4.58
CA LEU A 172 -4.34 -24.00 3.70
C LEU A 172 -4.16 -25.43 3.23
N LEU A 173 -4.23 -25.65 1.93
CA LEU A 173 -4.24 -26.98 1.30
C LEU A 173 -3.17 -27.07 0.21
N ASP A 174 -2.80 -28.28 -0.15
CA ASP A 174 -2.12 -28.53 -1.43
C ASP A 174 -2.95 -27.98 -2.59
N ALA A 175 -2.29 -27.38 -3.58
CA ALA A 175 -2.98 -26.71 -4.69
C ALA A 175 -3.90 -27.65 -5.48
N GLY A 176 -3.46 -28.88 -5.73
CA GLY A 176 -4.28 -29.88 -6.41
C GLY A 176 -5.56 -30.21 -5.65
N GLU A 177 -5.48 -30.36 -4.33
CA GLU A 177 -6.64 -30.58 -3.47
C GLU A 177 -7.56 -29.36 -3.41
N ALA A 178 -6.99 -28.16 -3.27
CA ALA A 178 -7.78 -26.91 -3.27
C ALA A 178 -8.57 -26.74 -4.58
N LEU A 179 -7.93 -26.95 -5.72
CA LEU A 179 -8.58 -26.89 -7.03
C LEU A 179 -9.68 -27.96 -7.15
N HIS A 180 -9.38 -29.21 -6.77
CA HIS A 180 -10.36 -30.30 -6.83
C HIS A 180 -11.60 -30.01 -5.97
N ARG A 181 -11.44 -29.57 -4.74
CA ARG A 181 -12.56 -29.19 -3.86
C ARG A 181 -13.36 -28.01 -4.42
N ALA A 182 -12.70 -27.08 -5.09
CA ALA A 182 -13.35 -25.94 -5.75
C ALA A 182 -14.06 -26.32 -7.07
N GLY A 183 -13.96 -27.58 -7.52
CA GLY A 183 -14.49 -28.05 -8.80
C GLY A 183 -13.70 -27.53 -10.00
N LEU A 184 -12.41 -27.23 -9.81
CA LEU A 184 -11.49 -26.79 -10.86
C LEU A 184 -10.52 -27.92 -11.23
N GLN A 185 -9.98 -27.85 -12.45
CA GLN A 185 -8.91 -28.74 -12.91
C GLN A 185 -7.61 -27.95 -13.04
N PRO A 186 -6.45 -28.59 -12.82
CA PRO A 186 -5.17 -27.98 -13.12
C PRO A 186 -5.11 -27.48 -14.56
N PHE A 187 -4.65 -26.24 -14.74
CA PHE A 187 -4.54 -25.60 -16.04
C PHE A 187 -3.26 -26.05 -16.76
N VAL A 188 -3.39 -26.41 -18.03
CA VAL A 188 -2.25 -26.76 -18.89
C VAL A 188 -1.76 -25.51 -19.60
N MET A 189 -0.52 -25.11 -19.32
CA MET A 189 0.11 -23.92 -19.89
C MET A 189 0.43 -24.12 -21.38
N LEU A 190 -0.22 -23.36 -22.24
CA LEU A 190 0.11 -23.28 -23.66
C LEU A 190 1.34 -22.40 -23.91
N PRO A 191 1.97 -22.44 -25.10
CA PRO A 191 3.03 -21.51 -25.46
C PRO A 191 2.64 -20.05 -25.23
N ARG A 192 3.45 -19.29 -24.53
CA ARG A 192 3.23 -17.93 -24.00
C ARG A 192 2.48 -17.86 -22.67
N ASP A 193 1.58 -18.79 -22.33
CA ASP A 193 0.77 -18.71 -21.11
C ASP A 193 1.64 -18.71 -19.84
N ALA A 194 2.64 -19.57 -19.76
CA ALA A 194 3.52 -19.65 -18.62
C ALA A 194 4.21 -18.29 -18.35
N LEU A 195 4.92 -17.75 -19.34
CA LEU A 195 5.60 -16.45 -19.16
C LEU A 195 4.59 -15.32 -18.91
N ALA A 196 3.44 -15.33 -19.57
CA ALA A 196 2.38 -14.38 -19.33
C ALA A 196 1.81 -14.47 -17.89
N ALA A 197 1.72 -15.68 -17.33
CA ALA A 197 1.22 -15.84 -15.95
C ALA A 197 2.17 -15.31 -14.88
N LEU A 198 3.50 -15.38 -15.11
CA LEU A 198 4.49 -15.12 -14.08
C LEU A 198 5.33 -13.84 -14.27
N SER A 199 5.50 -13.34 -15.51
CA SER A 199 6.41 -12.22 -15.78
C SER A 199 5.65 -10.87 -15.76
N VAL A 200 5.15 -10.45 -14.59
CA VAL A 200 4.42 -9.20 -14.38
C VAL A 200 4.54 -8.73 -12.92
N ASN A 201 4.47 -7.43 -12.69
CA ASN A 201 4.62 -6.83 -11.36
C ASN A 201 3.31 -6.80 -10.53
N ALA A 202 2.32 -7.60 -10.89
CA ALA A 202 0.97 -7.53 -10.32
C ALA A 202 0.93 -7.73 -8.79
N THR A 203 1.81 -8.57 -8.23
CA THR A 203 1.89 -8.79 -6.77
C THR A 203 2.46 -7.57 -6.06
N ALA A 204 3.54 -6.96 -6.60
CA ALA A 204 4.10 -5.74 -6.05
C ALA A 204 3.10 -4.57 -6.14
N PHE A 205 2.37 -4.44 -7.25
CA PHE A 205 1.34 -3.40 -7.40
C PHE A 205 0.17 -3.59 -6.44
N ALA A 206 -0.28 -4.82 -6.22
CA ALA A 206 -1.31 -5.12 -5.23
C ALA A 206 -0.87 -4.78 -3.79
N ALA A 207 0.36 -5.12 -3.42
CA ALA A 207 0.92 -4.78 -2.12
C ALA A 207 1.16 -3.27 -1.98
N ALA A 208 1.59 -2.59 -3.06
CA ALA A 208 1.74 -1.14 -3.10
C ALA A 208 0.39 -0.43 -2.91
N ALA A 209 -0.70 -0.95 -3.49
CA ALA A 209 -2.04 -0.40 -3.27
C ALA A 209 -2.43 -0.43 -1.79
N ASP A 210 -2.22 -1.56 -1.13
CA ASP A 210 -2.52 -1.70 0.30
C ASP A 210 -1.70 -0.72 1.14
N VAL A 211 -0.38 -0.66 0.93
CA VAL A 211 0.48 0.19 1.76
C VAL A 211 0.24 1.68 1.51
N LEU A 212 -0.06 2.11 0.29
CA LEU A 212 -0.39 3.50 -0.02
C LEU A 212 -1.70 3.93 0.65
N ARG A 213 -2.72 3.06 0.65
CA ARG A 213 -3.98 3.29 1.36
C ARG A 213 -3.76 3.36 2.88
N GLU A 214 -2.98 2.45 3.44
CA GLU A 214 -2.61 2.45 4.86
C GLU A 214 -1.80 3.70 5.23
N ALA A 215 -0.92 4.16 4.35
CA ALA A 215 -0.18 5.40 4.52
C ALA A 215 -1.09 6.64 4.51
N ALA A 216 -2.04 6.70 3.59
CA ALA A 216 -3.05 7.76 3.54
C ALA A 216 -3.89 7.78 4.84
N SER A 217 -4.32 6.61 5.32
CA SER A 217 -4.98 6.45 6.62
C SER A 217 -4.13 6.99 7.78
N ALA A 218 -2.85 6.62 7.83
CA ALA A 218 -1.94 7.08 8.87
C ALA A 218 -1.73 8.60 8.84
N VAL A 219 -1.64 9.21 7.65
CA VAL A 219 -1.53 10.66 7.48
C VAL A 219 -2.76 11.37 8.07
N ARG A 220 -3.98 10.87 7.81
CA ARG A 220 -5.21 11.44 8.38
C ARG A 220 -5.23 11.37 9.91
N VAL A 221 -4.81 10.25 10.49
CA VAL A 221 -4.69 10.08 11.94
C VAL A 221 -3.63 11.04 12.52
N LEU A 222 -2.45 11.12 11.91
CA LEU A 222 -1.36 12.00 12.32
C LEU A 222 -1.72 13.49 12.21
N MET A 223 -2.50 13.89 11.22
CA MET A 223 -3.03 15.25 11.14
C MET A 223 -3.95 15.56 12.31
N THR A 224 -4.80 14.61 12.71
CA THR A 224 -5.73 14.77 13.83
C THR A 224 -5.01 14.83 15.16
N THR A 225 -4.01 13.97 15.41
CA THR A 225 -3.20 14.02 16.64
C THR A 225 -2.36 15.29 16.70
N GLY A 226 -1.83 15.73 15.54
CA GLY A 226 -1.11 17.00 15.42
C GLY A 226 -1.99 18.23 15.66
N LEU A 227 -3.26 18.18 15.26
CA LEU A 227 -4.24 19.22 15.57
C LEU A 227 -4.50 19.28 17.09
N MET A 228 -4.68 18.13 17.74
CA MET A 228 -4.86 18.06 19.21
C MET A 228 -3.62 18.54 19.96
N SER A 229 -2.40 18.23 19.49
CA SER A 229 -1.15 18.80 20.03
C SER A 229 -1.11 20.32 19.89
N SER A 230 -1.54 20.82 18.73
CA SER A 230 -1.56 22.26 18.43
C SER A 230 -2.58 22.99 19.30
N LEU A 231 -3.74 22.40 19.58
CA LEU A 231 -4.72 22.90 20.53
C LEU A 231 -4.09 23.01 21.92
N ALA A 232 -3.53 21.92 22.45
CA ALA A 232 -2.92 21.89 23.78
C ALA A 232 -1.75 22.88 23.92
N LEU A 233 -0.99 23.13 22.86
CA LEU A 233 0.15 24.05 22.85
C LEU A 233 -0.24 25.50 22.53
N GLY A 234 -1.50 25.81 22.25
CA GLY A 234 -1.98 27.15 21.90
C GLY A 234 -1.31 27.68 20.63
N ALA A 235 -1.28 26.87 19.57
CA ALA A 235 -0.72 27.25 18.28
C ALA A 235 -1.60 28.24 17.54
N SER A 236 -0.99 29.16 16.75
CA SER A 236 -1.73 30.02 15.83
C SER A 236 -2.26 29.22 14.67
N ALA A 237 -3.54 29.46 14.28
CA ALA A 237 -4.14 28.89 13.08
C ALA A 237 -3.83 29.72 11.80
N ASP A 238 -3.29 30.94 11.92
CA ASP A 238 -2.98 31.80 10.78
C ASP A 238 -2.08 31.14 9.71
N PRO A 239 -1.00 30.42 10.07
CA PRO A 239 -0.16 29.74 9.08
C PRO A 239 -0.94 28.73 8.22
N TRP A 240 -1.94 28.06 8.79
CA TRP A 240 -2.78 27.10 8.07
C TRP A 240 -3.75 27.79 7.10
N ARG A 241 -4.32 28.93 7.51
CA ARG A 241 -5.12 29.79 6.65
C ARG A 241 -4.31 30.30 5.46
N VAL A 242 -3.06 30.70 5.69
CA VAL A 242 -2.14 31.14 4.62
C VAL A 242 -1.84 29.97 3.68
N ALA A 243 -1.54 28.79 4.18
CA ALA A 243 -1.30 27.60 3.36
C ALA A 243 -2.54 27.22 2.54
N ALA A 244 -3.74 27.32 3.10
CA ALA A 244 -5.00 27.07 2.41
C ALA A 244 -5.20 27.97 1.16
N THR A 245 -4.61 29.18 1.18
CA THR A 245 -4.83 30.20 0.13
C THR A 245 -3.66 30.31 -0.85
N LEU A 246 -2.43 30.17 -0.36
CA LEU A 246 -1.18 30.44 -1.11
C LEU A 246 -0.30 29.22 -1.28
N GLY A 247 -0.66 28.07 -0.68
CA GLY A 247 0.13 26.82 -0.71
C GLY A 247 0.04 26.09 -2.05
N THR A 248 0.90 25.09 -2.22
CA THR A 248 0.78 24.06 -3.26
C THR A 248 -0.50 23.23 -3.07
N ARG A 249 -0.83 22.34 -4.01
CA ARG A 249 -2.04 21.49 -3.91
C ARG A 249 -2.15 20.81 -2.53
N GLY A 250 -1.12 20.07 -2.11
CA GLY A 250 -1.15 19.35 -0.82
C GLY A 250 -1.14 20.30 0.38
N GLU A 251 -0.37 21.40 0.33
CA GLU A 251 -0.37 22.41 1.39
C GLU A 251 -1.74 23.06 1.54
N ALA A 252 -2.43 23.35 0.43
CA ALA A 252 -3.75 23.94 0.43
C ALA A 252 -4.82 22.98 0.96
N LEU A 253 -4.76 21.69 0.60
CA LEU A 253 -5.65 20.66 1.13
C LEU A 253 -5.49 20.51 2.66
N VAL A 254 -4.25 20.35 3.12
CA VAL A 254 -3.95 20.20 4.55
C VAL A 254 -4.23 21.48 5.31
N GLY A 255 -3.83 22.64 4.78
CA GLY A 255 -4.08 23.96 5.38
C GLY A 255 -5.57 24.26 5.53
N SER A 256 -6.37 23.98 4.50
CA SER A 256 -7.82 24.15 4.54
C SER A 256 -8.47 23.26 5.59
N TRP A 257 -8.04 22.02 5.68
CA TRP A 257 -8.55 21.08 6.68
C TRP A 257 -8.19 21.52 8.10
N LEU A 258 -6.91 21.82 8.38
CA LEU A 258 -6.45 22.26 9.71
C LEU A 258 -7.12 23.55 10.14
N TYR A 259 -7.17 24.56 9.24
CA TYR A 259 -7.81 25.85 9.52
C TYR A 259 -9.32 25.66 9.76
N GLY A 260 -10.00 24.92 8.92
CA GLY A 260 -11.44 24.65 9.07
C GLY A 260 -11.78 23.97 10.40
N GLN A 261 -10.94 23.03 10.87
CA GLN A 261 -11.14 22.39 12.17
C GLN A 261 -10.86 23.34 13.34
N SER A 262 -9.92 24.29 13.21
CA SER A 262 -9.64 25.29 14.24
C SER A 262 -10.68 26.41 14.28
N ASP A 263 -11.27 26.76 13.17
CA ASP A 263 -12.29 27.84 13.04
C ASP A 263 -13.68 27.42 13.55
N CYS A 264 -13.94 26.12 13.60
CA CYS A 264 -15.21 25.55 14.06
C CYS A 264 -15.31 25.32 15.57
N VAL A 265 -14.26 25.65 16.34
CA VAL A 265 -14.13 25.35 17.78
C VAL A 265 -13.60 26.55 18.55
N ASP A 266 -13.69 26.50 19.90
CA ASP A 266 -13.05 27.49 20.78
C ASP A 266 -11.53 27.32 20.77
N TRP A 267 -10.87 27.82 19.71
CA TRP A 267 -9.42 27.68 19.56
C TRP A 267 -8.69 28.66 20.50
N PRO A 268 -7.69 28.19 21.26
CA PRO A 268 -6.97 29.04 22.21
C PRO A 268 -6.24 30.19 21.51
N LEU A 269 -6.19 31.36 22.15
CA LEU A 269 -5.43 32.47 21.64
C LEU A 269 -3.93 32.11 21.55
N PRO A 270 -3.24 32.54 20.48
CA PRO A 270 -1.81 32.29 20.33
C PRO A 270 -1.00 32.81 21.49
N THR A 271 -0.10 32.00 22.00
CA THR A 271 0.75 32.36 23.16
C THR A 271 2.07 33.01 22.75
N ALA A 272 2.35 33.14 21.46
CA ALA A 272 3.57 33.74 20.92
C ALA A 272 3.29 34.41 19.56
N ILE A 273 4.14 35.38 19.18
CA ILE A 273 4.09 36.05 17.88
C ILE A 273 4.39 35.05 16.75
N HIS A 274 5.35 34.13 16.98
CA HIS A 274 5.70 33.03 16.09
C HIS A 274 5.78 31.72 16.86
N ASP A 275 5.12 30.73 16.31
CA ASP A 275 5.22 29.37 16.82
C ASP A 275 6.50 28.68 16.37
N PRO A 276 6.99 27.68 17.11
CA PRO A 276 7.99 26.74 16.62
C PRO A 276 7.59 26.11 15.28
N LEU A 277 8.57 25.79 14.45
CA LEU A 277 8.33 25.32 13.08
C LEU A 277 7.46 24.06 13.01
N SER A 278 7.54 23.18 14.01
CA SER A 278 6.72 21.96 14.08
C SER A 278 5.22 22.22 14.26
N LEU A 279 4.82 23.41 14.69
CA LEU A 279 3.42 23.87 14.75
C LEU A 279 3.09 24.71 13.50
N ARG A 280 3.94 25.70 13.21
CA ARG A 280 3.70 26.67 12.14
C ARG A 280 3.74 26.07 10.74
N MET A 281 4.62 25.09 10.49
CA MET A 281 4.83 24.46 9.18
C MET A 281 4.15 23.09 9.04
N THR A 282 3.17 22.79 9.87
CA THR A 282 2.43 21.52 9.79
C THR A 282 1.80 21.33 8.39
N ALA A 283 1.18 22.38 7.83
CA ALA A 283 0.55 22.29 6.51
C ALA A 283 1.57 21.99 5.40
N GLN A 284 2.78 22.56 5.44
CA GLN A 284 3.84 22.29 4.47
C GLN A 284 4.37 20.87 4.57
N VAL A 285 4.60 20.37 5.78
CA VAL A 285 5.15 19.02 5.99
C VAL A 285 4.15 17.96 5.61
N PHE A 286 2.92 18.06 6.06
CA PHE A 286 1.87 17.10 5.71
C PHE A 286 1.38 17.27 4.26
N GLY A 287 1.40 18.50 3.73
CA GLY A 287 1.09 18.78 2.34
C GLY A 287 2.04 18.07 1.38
N ALA A 288 3.35 18.09 1.66
CA ALA A 288 4.32 17.34 0.88
C ALA A 288 4.06 15.82 0.94
N ALA A 289 3.67 15.27 2.09
CA ALA A 289 3.31 13.86 2.20
C ALA A 289 2.03 13.53 1.43
N VAL A 290 1.01 14.38 1.47
CA VAL A 290 -0.23 14.25 0.70
C VAL A 290 0.05 14.27 -0.81
N ASP A 291 0.83 15.26 -1.30
CA ASP A 291 1.18 15.37 -2.72
C ASP A 291 1.94 14.13 -3.21
N THR A 292 2.94 13.67 -2.47
CA THR A 292 3.75 12.50 -2.86
C THR A 292 2.93 11.21 -2.86
N LEU A 293 2.01 11.04 -1.90
CA LEU A 293 1.09 9.90 -1.86
C LEU A 293 0.11 9.91 -3.04
N LEU A 294 -0.49 11.06 -3.35
CA LEU A 294 -1.42 11.18 -4.49
C LEU A 294 -0.72 10.81 -5.79
N VAL A 295 0.49 11.35 -6.04
CA VAL A 295 1.22 11.05 -7.27
C VAL A 295 1.65 9.58 -7.32
N ALA A 296 2.14 9.00 -6.21
CA ALA A 296 2.47 7.58 -6.16
C ALA A 296 1.26 6.71 -6.48
N ALA A 297 0.10 7.06 -5.94
CA ALA A 297 -1.15 6.35 -6.14
C ALA A 297 -1.70 6.52 -7.57
N GLU A 298 -1.58 7.69 -8.18
CA GLU A 298 -1.90 7.90 -9.61
C GLU A 298 -1.05 6.99 -10.51
N ARG A 299 0.27 6.91 -10.28
CA ARG A 299 1.16 6.01 -11.03
C ARG A 299 0.84 4.54 -10.80
N LEU A 300 0.40 4.18 -9.59
CA LEU A 300 -0.05 2.82 -9.29
C LEU A 300 -1.35 2.48 -10.04
N VAL A 301 -2.32 3.38 -10.09
CA VAL A 301 -3.56 3.18 -10.87
C VAL A 301 -3.23 2.97 -12.35
N ASP A 302 -2.28 3.74 -12.92
CA ASP A 302 -1.79 3.50 -14.28
C ASP A 302 -1.25 2.07 -14.46
N ALA A 303 -0.51 1.55 -13.49
CA ALA A 303 0.06 0.20 -13.53
C ALA A 303 -1.01 -0.93 -13.46
N THR A 304 -2.25 -0.63 -13.08
CA THR A 304 -3.33 -1.64 -13.00
C THR A 304 -3.92 -2.01 -14.38
N TYR A 305 -3.62 -1.25 -15.43
CA TYR A 305 -4.17 -1.49 -16.77
C TYR A 305 -3.13 -1.43 -17.89
N LEU A 306 -2.00 -0.76 -17.70
CA LEU A 306 -0.91 -0.76 -18.67
C LEU A 306 -0.20 -2.11 -18.66
N SER A 307 0.11 -2.65 -19.85
CA SER A 307 0.83 -3.92 -19.95
C SER A 307 2.29 -3.74 -19.57
N ASP A 308 2.75 -4.54 -18.62
CA ASP A 308 4.15 -4.68 -18.22
C ASP A 308 4.80 -5.97 -18.75
N ASP A 309 4.16 -6.60 -19.76
CA ASP A 309 4.63 -7.82 -20.41
C ASP A 309 5.90 -7.61 -21.26
N ASN A 310 6.65 -8.69 -21.42
CA ASN A 310 7.69 -8.86 -22.43
C ASN A 310 7.71 -10.32 -22.94
N PRO A 311 7.49 -10.57 -24.26
CA PRO A 311 7.17 -9.61 -25.33
C PRO A 311 5.73 -9.10 -25.25
N VAL A 312 5.42 -8.09 -26.07
CA VAL A 312 4.08 -7.55 -26.26
C VAL A 312 3.62 -7.69 -27.71
N VAL A 313 2.30 -7.74 -27.90
CA VAL A 313 1.67 -7.64 -29.22
C VAL A 313 1.18 -6.21 -29.42
N LEU A 314 1.67 -5.58 -30.49
CA LEU A 314 1.30 -4.22 -30.87
C LEU A 314 1.20 -4.12 -32.41
N GLY A 315 0.09 -3.53 -32.89
CA GLY A 315 -0.11 -3.38 -34.34
C GLY A 315 -0.08 -4.70 -35.13
N GLY A 316 -0.50 -5.82 -34.51
CA GLY A 316 -0.48 -7.15 -35.13
C GLY A 316 0.92 -7.77 -35.25
N GLN A 317 1.90 -7.26 -34.52
CA GLN A 317 3.27 -7.78 -34.49
C GLN A 317 3.75 -8.02 -33.06
N VAL A 318 4.76 -8.87 -32.90
CA VAL A 318 5.41 -9.19 -31.63
C VAL A 318 6.65 -8.32 -31.46
N HIS A 319 6.72 -7.60 -30.36
CA HIS A 319 7.83 -6.68 -30.03
C HIS A 319 8.45 -7.03 -28.67
N ALA A 320 9.77 -6.86 -28.53
CA ALA A 320 10.41 -6.82 -27.24
C ALA A 320 9.98 -5.55 -26.48
N SER A 321 9.82 -5.67 -25.16
CA SER A 321 9.35 -4.59 -24.29
C SER A 321 10.26 -4.46 -23.07
N GLY A 322 10.45 -3.22 -22.59
CA GLY A 322 11.08 -2.90 -21.31
C GLY A 322 10.07 -2.51 -20.22
N ALA A 323 8.77 -2.70 -20.45
CA ALA A 323 7.72 -2.25 -19.54
C ALA A 323 7.68 -3.00 -18.20
N SER A 324 8.40 -4.12 -18.07
CA SER A 324 8.53 -4.89 -16.84
C SER A 324 9.28 -4.16 -15.71
N LEU A 325 9.93 -3.02 -15.98
CA LEU A 325 10.61 -2.20 -14.99
C LEU A 325 9.67 -1.09 -14.45
N PRO A 326 9.07 -1.22 -13.26
CA PRO A 326 8.11 -0.27 -12.70
C PRO A 326 8.79 0.94 -12.04
N LEU A 327 9.81 1.54 -12.71
CA LEU A 327 10.71 2.52 -12.10
C LEU A 327 9.97 3.78 -11.66
N THR A 328 9.06 4.32 -12.49
CA THR A 328 8.31 5.54 -12.16
C THR A 328 7.48 5.37 -10.89
N THR A 329 6.70 4.30 -10.79
CA THR A 329 5.90 3.99 -9.60
C THR A 329 6.79 3.85 -8.36
N THR A 330 7.92 3.15 -8.49
CA THR A 330 8.87 2.95 -7.41
C THR A 330 9.45 4.26 -6.89
N LEU A 331 9.92 5.15 -7.78
CA LEU A 331 10.50 6.44 -7.40
C LEU A 331 9.51 7.33 -6.64
N TYR A 332 8.23 7.33 -7.00
CA TYR A 332 7.23 8.10 -6.26
C TYR A 332 6.90 7.49 -4.90
N ILE A 333 6.91 6.16 -4.76
CA ILE A 333 6.78 5.50 -3.44
C ILE A 333 7.99 5.84 -2.55
N GLU A 334 9.21 5.81 -3.06
CA GLU A 334 10.41 6.23 -2.32
C GLU A 334 10.37 7.72 -1.94
N THR A 335 9.83 8.57 -2.81
CA THR A 335 9.62 9.99 -2.50
C THR A 335 8.64 10.17 -1.32
N ALA A 336 7.57 9.39 -1.27
CA ALA A 336 6.65 9.38 -0.14
C ALA A 336 7.34 8.89 1.15
N GLN A 337 8.22 7.89 1.09
CA GLN A 337 9.01 7.43 2.23
C GLN A 337 9.93 8.54 2.78
N ILE A 338 10.52 9.36 1.90
CA ILE A 338 11.31 10.53 2.31
C ILE A 338 10.40 11.58 3.00
N ALA A 339 9.22 11.85 2.44
CA ALA A 339 8.26 12.78 3.05
C ALA A 339 7.83 12.32 4.45
N PHE A 340 7.68 11.01 4.69
CA PHE A 340 7.37 10.44 6.00
C PHE A 340 8.46 10.70 7.05
N SER A 341 9.72 10.80 6.67
CA SER A 341 10.80 11.22 7.58
C SER A 341 10.60 12.64 8.10
N HIS A 342 10.08 13.53 7.25
CA HIS A 342 9.73 14.89 7.66
C HIS A 342 8.49 14.91 8.56
N VAL A 343 7.48 14.09 8.29
CA VAL A 343 6.30 13.91 9.14
C VAL A 343 6.73 13.39 10.52
N ALA A 344 7.54 12.34 10.59
CA ALA A 344 8.04 11.76 11.84
C ALA A 344 8.82 12.81 12.68
N ARG A 345 9.68 13.61 12.03
CA ARG A 345 10.40 14.71 12.67
C ARG A 345 9.44 15.78 13.21
N ASN A 346 8.40 16.10 12.47
CA ASN A 346 7.38 17.07 12.90
C ASN A 346 6.64 16.59 14.16
N VAL A 347 6.22 15.32 14.18
CA VAL A 347 5.61 14.65 15.35
C VAL A 347 6.55 14.65 16.56
N LEU A 348 7.81 14.20 16.38
CA LEU A 348 8.81 14.20 17.47
C LEU A 348 8.94 15.57 18.10
N ASN A 349 9.07 16.63 17.30
CA ASN A 349 9.24 17.99 17.82
C ASN A 349 8.00 18.49 18.56
N ARG A 350 6.78 18.13 18.15
CA ARG A 350 5.56 18.44 18.92
C ARG A 350 5.52 17.68 20.24
N CYS A 351 5.93 16.42 20.27
CA CYS A 351 6.06 15.65 21.51
C CYS A 351 7.07 16.31 22.49
N ILE A 352 8.20 16.83 21.97
CA ILE A 352 9.16 17.58 22.77
C ILE A 352 8.52 18.85 23.35
N LEU A 353 7.77 19.62 22.55
CA LEU A 353 7.08 20.81 23.00
C LEU A 353 6.04 20.54 24.10
N LEU A 354 5.32 19.42 24.01
CA LEU A 354 4.36 18.98 25.02
C LEU A 354 5.06 18.63 26.34
N SER A 355 6.22 17.99 26.29
CA SER A 355 6.90 17.46 27.47
C SER A 355 7.89 18.45 28.16
N ASN A 356 8.26 19.55 27.49
CA ASN A 356 9.30 20.46 28.01
C ASN A 356 8.82 21.54 29.00
N GLY A 357 7.51 21.70 29.20
CA GLY A 357 6.93 22.62 30.14
C GLY A 357 7.04 24.13 29.78
N VAL A 358 7.37 24.45 28.51
CA VAL A 358 7.62 25.84 28.11
C VAL A 358 6.33 26.59 27.72
N ARG A 359 5.32 25.91 27.21
CA ARG A 359 4.11 26.53 26.64
C ARG A 359 2.91 26.38 27.57
N ARG A 360 2.07 27.42 27.62
CA ARG A 360 0.81 27.47 28.39
C ARG A 360 0.93 27.04 29.85
N ASN A 361 2.09 27.24 30.46
CA ASN A 361 2.39 26.82 31.85
C ASN A 361 2.19 25.30 32.09
N LEU A 362 2.30 24.49 31.03
CA LEU A 362 2.31 23.05 31.18
C LEU A 362 3.48 22.61 32.06
N PRO A 363 3.30 21.67 32.99
CA PRO A 363 4.40 21.19 33.82
C PRO A 363 5.35 20.31 32.95
N ILE A 364 6.65 20.35 33.32
CA ILE A 364 7.66 19.49 32.72
C ILE A 364 7.20 18.03 32.83
N ASN A 365 7.39 17.27 31.75
CA ASN A 365 6.97 15.88 31.63
C ASN A 365 5.46 15.64 31.84
N LEU A 366 4.66 16.70 31.83
CA LEU A 366 3.21 16.67 32.06
C LEU A 366 2.83 16.02 33.40
N VAL A 367 3.64 16.28 34.43
CA VAL A 367 3.39 15.83 35.81
C VAL A 367 2.24 16.66 36.40
N ALA A 368 1.22 15.98 36.94
CA ALA A 368 0.11 16.68 37.59
C ALA A 368 0.58 17.50 38.80
N PRO A 369 0.05 18.71 39.04
CA PRO A 369 0.46 19.56 40.17
C PRO A 369 0.28 18.84 41.51
N GLY A 370 1.33 18.90 42.34
CA GLY A 370 1.34 18.30 43.69
C GLY A 370 1.66 16.80 43.73
N GLU A 371 1.81 16.15 42.58
CA GLU A 371 2.16 14.72 42.51
C GLU A 371 3.69 14.50 42.49
N VAL A 372 4.11 13.41 43.13
CA VAL A 372 5.52 12.93 43.09
C VAL A 372 5.61 11.86 42.01
N ALA A 373 6.02 12.28 40.81
CA ALA A 373 6.06 11.42 39.62
C ALA A 373 7.18 11.85 38.66
N SER A 374 7.62 10.92 37.80
CA SER A 374 8.52 11.22 36.66
C SER A 374 7.75 11.79 35.48
N GLY A 375 6.44 11.50 35.41
CA GLY A 375 5.57 11.92 34.36
C GLY A 375 5.79 11.15 33.03
N LEU A 376 5.34 11.74 31.93
CA LEU A 376 5.42 11.12 30.61
C LEU A 376 6.77 11.36 29.89
N GLY A 377 7.70 12.10 30.48
CA GLY A 377 9.03 12.36 29.88
C GLY A 377 9.81 11.11 29.47
N PRO A 378 9.85 10.03 30.26
CA PRO A 378 10.56 8.80 29.88
C PRO A 378 10.12 8.18 28.55
N VAL A 379 8.85 8.33 28.13
CA VAL A 379 8.33 7.79 26.86
C VAL A 379 8.97 8.44 25.64
N MET A 380 9.57 9.61 25.77
CA MET A 380 10.26 10.31 24.68
C MET A 380 11.41 9.48 24.07
N LYS A 381 12.01 8.56 24.82
CA LYS A 381 13.03 7.65 24.29
C LYS A 381 12.46 6.74 23.19
N LEU A 382 11.22 6.25 23.37
CA LEU A 382 10.52 5.47 22.38
C LEU A 382 10.17 6.31 21.14
N VAL A 383 9.71 7.56 21.33
CA VAL A 383 9.40 8.47 20.20
C VAL A 383 10.64 8.73 19.34
N VAL A 384 11.82 8.96 19.99
CA VAL A 384 13.09 9.16 19.28
C VAL A 384 13.51 7.89 18.54
N GLU A 385 13.38 6.71 19.15
CA GLU A 385 13.68 5.43 18.49
C GLU A 385 12.80 5.24 17.25
N LEU A 386 11.50 5.41 17.38
CA LEU A 386 10.55 5.28 16.25
C LEU A 386 10.87 6.27 15.13
N TYR A 387 11.18 7.53 15.46
CA TYR A 387 11.66 8.51 14.50
C TYR A 387 12.89 8.01 13.72
N MET A 388 13.91 7.50 14.43
CA MET A 388 15.12 7.00 13.79
C MET A 388 14.87 5.77 12.93
N ARG A 389 13.92 4.90 13.30
CA ARG A 389 13.49 3.77 12.47
C ARG A 389 12.85 4.27 11.17
N VAL A 390 11.88 5.18 11.23
CA VAL A 390 11.26 5.79 10.05
C VAL A 390 12.31 6.45 9.16
N GLN A 391 13.24 7.22 9.76
CA GLN A 391 14.33 7.90 9.05
C GLN A 391 15.26 6.91 8.32
N SER A 392 15.62 5.81 8.96
CA SER A 392 16.53 4.80 8.37
C SER A 392 15.94 4.09 7.15
N LEU A 393 14.61 3.99 7.09
CA LEU A 393 13.88 3.34 6.01
C LEU A 393 13.64 4.26 4.79
N ALA A 394 13.97 5.54 4.89
CA ALA A 394 13.79 6.51 3.81
C ALA A 394 14.96 6.58 2.81
N VAL A 395 16.00 5.75 2.99
CA VAL A 395 17.11 5.67 2.04
C VAL A 395 16.66 4.93 0.78
N PRO A 396 16.73 5.54 -0.42
CA PRO A 396 16.32 4.90 -1.66
C PRO A 396 17.08 3.59 -1.94
N LEU A 397 16.36 2.55 -2.32
CA LEU A 397 16.92 1.25 -2.73
C LEU A 397 16.99 1.10 -4.25
N SER A 398 16.07 1.73 -4.99
CA SER A 398 15.99 1.60 -6.45
C SER A 398 17.28 2.06 -7.17
N ALA A 399 18.09 2.89 -6.52
CA ALA A 399 19.38 3.35 -7.03
C ALA A 399 20.55 2.33 -6.85
N GLN A 400 20.29 1.17 -6.25
CA GLN A 400 21.30 0.13 -6.05
C GLN A 400 21.52 -0.67 -7.34
N SER A 401 22.77 -1.10 -7.57
CA SER A 401 23.11 -1.89 -8.74
C SER A 401 23.05 -3.39 -8.45
N ILE A 402 22.52 -4.14 -9.39
CA ILE A 402 22.55 -5.61 -9.41
C ILE A 402 22.84 -6.12 -10.81
N VAL A 403 23.31 -7.36 -10.91
CA VAL A 403 23.45 -8.09 -12.18
C VAL A 403 23.09 -9.55 -11.95
N VAL A 404 22.05 -10.04 -12.62
CA VAL A 404 21.63 -11.45 -12.58
C VAL A 404 21.41 -11.99 -14.00
N ALA A 405 20.97 -13.24 -14.13
CA ALA A 405 20.67 -13.91 -15.41
C ALA A 405 21.82 -13.81 -16.45
N GLY A 406 23.08 -13.93 -16.00
CA GLY A 406 24.24 -13.88 -16.88
C GLY A 406 24.47 -12.52 -17.55
N GLY A 407 24.04 -11.43 -16.90
CA GLY A 407 24.19 -10.06 -17.41
C GLY A 407 23.01 -9.57 -18.26
N LEU A 408 21.91 -10.33 -18.31
CA LEU A 408 20.70 -9.91 -19.03
C LEU A 408 19.80 -9.01 -18.17
N GLU A 409 19.79 -9.24 -16.87
CA GLU A 409 18.98 -8.49 -15.90
C GLU A 409 19.93 -7.65 -15.04
N GLU A 410 20.14 -6.41 -15.44
CA GLU A 410 21.05 -5.43 -14.83
C GLU A 410 20.32 -4.17 -14.33
N GLU A 411 18.99 -4.12 -14.52
CA GLU A 411 18.10 -3.09 -14.04
C GLU A 411 17.05 -3.71 -13.11
N ALA A 412 16.86 -3.10 -11.94
CA ALA A 412 15.88 -3.55 -10.94
C ALA A 412 15.39 -2.38 -10.10
N THR A 413 14.16 -2.48 -9.59
CA THR A 413 13.57 -1.44 -8.73
C THR A 413 13.51 -1.84 -7.27
N PHE A 414 13.55 -3.13 -6.96
CA PHE A 414 13.29 -3.66 -5.61
C PHE A 414 11.92 -3.25 -5.04
N LEU A 415 10.93 -2.98 -5.90
CA LEU A 415 9.61 -2.49 -5.47
C LEU A 415 8.97 -3.31 -4.35
N PRO A 416 8.97 -4.67 -4.36
CA PRO A 416 8.40 -5.45 -3.26
C PRO A 416 9.08 -5.16 -1.90
N LEU A 417 10.41 -5.03 -1.88
CA LEU A 417 11.15 -4.70 -0.66
C LEU A 417 10.90 -3.25 -0.21
N ILE A 418 10.76 -2.31 -1.14
CA ILE A 418 10.43 -0.90 -0.85
C ILE A 418 9.04 -0.81 -0.22
N VAL A 419 8.07 -1.57 -0.74
CA VAL A 419 6.72 -1.67 -0.16
C VAL A 419 6.76 -2.20 1.27
N GLU A 420 7.51 -3.27 1.55
CA GLU A 420 7.68 -3.83 2.90
C GLU A 420 8.32 -2.82 3.88
N ARG A 421 9.29 -2.04 3.39
CA ARG A 421 9.89 -0.93 4.18
C ARG A 421 8.86 0.16 4.48
N MET A 422 8.02 0.51 3.52
CA MET A 422 6.95 1.49 3.71
C MET A 422 5.88 1.00 4.70
N GLU A 423 5.51 -0.29 4.68
CA GLU A 423 4.64 -0.91 5.70
C GLU A 423 5.20 -0.71 7.12
N THR A 424 6.51 -0.89 7.26
CA THR A 424 7.21 -0.67 8.53
C THR A 424 7.18 0.80 8.95
N GLN A 425 7.43 1.73 8.03
CA GLN A 425 7.34 3.17 8.32
C GLN A 425 5.92 3.58 8.75
N VAL A 426 4.90 3.11 8.05
CA VAL A 426 3.49 3.41 8.37
C VAL A 426 3.11 2.91 9.76
N ARG A 427 3.53 1.69 10.11
CA ARG A 427 3.33 1.13 11.45
C ARG A 427 3.99 1.99 12.53
N ASP A 428 5.27 2.34 12.33
CA ASP A 428 6.04 3.11 13.30
C ASP A 428 5.50 4.55 13.43
N LEU A 429 5.03 5.17 12.35
CA LEU A 429 4.33 6.46 12.35
C LEU A 429 3.00 6.41 13.14
N ARG A 430 2.21 5.35 13.01
CA ARG A 430 0.98 5.18 13.81
C ARG A 430 1.28 5.04 15.30
N GLN A 431 2.38 4.37 15.65
CA GLN A 431 2.80 4.29 17.05
C GLN A 431 3.25 5.65 17.59
N MET A 432 3.94 6.45 16.77
CA MET A 432 4.26 7.84 17.12
C MET A 432 2.98 8.68 17.31
N ALA A 433 1.98 8.52 16.44
CA ALA A 433 0.67 9.18 16.60
C ALA A 433 -0.02 8.80 17.91
N ALA A 434 0.03 7.52 18.29
CA ALA A 434 -0.55 7.03 19.54
C ALA A 434 0.10 7.71 20.78
N ILE A 435 1.42 7.84 20.76
CA ILE A 435 2.15 8.51 21.86
C ILE A 435 1.88 10.00 21.84
N GLU A 436 1.90 10.66 20.68
CA GLU A 436 1.56 12.08 20.56
C GLU A 436 0.15 12.37 21.09
N ALA A 437 -0.82 11.54 20.73
CA ALA A 437 -2.19 11.66 21.20
C ALA A 437 -2.29 11.50 22.74
N MET A 438 -1.56 10.55 23.32
CA MET A 438 -1.51 10.35 24.78
C MET A 438 -0.92 11.57 25.49
N LEU A 439 0.18 12.14 24.98
CA LEU A 439 0.79 13.37 25.53
C LEU A 439 -0.16 14.56 25.39
N SER A 440 -0.81 14.71 24.24
CA SER A 440 -1.75 15.81 23.98
C SER A 440 -2.98 15.74 24.87
N ALA A 441 -3.56 14.56 25.04
CA ALA A 441 -4.70 14.36 25.93
C ALA A 441 -4.34 14.71 27.39
N GLN A 442 -3.15 14.30 27.86
CA GLN A 442 -2.67 14.68 29.19
C GLN A 442 -2.48 16.20 29.33
N ALA A 443 -1.95 16.86 28.30
CA ALA A 443 -1.80 18.32 28.34
C ALA A 443 -3.16 19.04 28.38
N VAL A 444 -4.14 18.56 27.60
CA VAL A 444 -5.52 19.06 27.59
C VAL A 444 -6.16 18.96 28.98
N ASP A 445 -6.04 17.80 29.66
CA ASP A 445 -6.58 17.64 31.02
C ASP A 445 -5.92 18.58 32.03
N LEU A 446 -4.60 18.73 31.96
CA LEU A 446 -3.85 19.61 32.87
C LEU A 446 -4.18 21.10 32.69
N LEU A 447 -4.60 21.48 31.48
CA LEU A 447 -5.03 22.84 31.16
C LEU A 447 -6.51 23.09 31.47
N GLY A 448 -7.29 22.01 31.63
CA GLY A 448 -8.75 22.10 31.72
C GLY A 448 -9.40 22.53 30.42
N ASP A 449 -8.72 22.33 29.30
CA ASP A 449 -9.28 22.58 27.98
C ASP A 449 -10.38 21.52 27.62
N MET A 450 -11.31 21.93 26.76
CA MET A 450 -12.35 21.02 26.26
C MET A 450 -12.15 20.81 24.77
N PRO A 451 -11.60 19.66 24.33
CA PRO A 451 -11.52 19.36 22.91
C PRO A 451 -12.89 19.35 22.27
N GLN A 452 -12.97 19.70 20.99
CA GLN A 452 -14.21 19.74 20.20
C GLN A 452 -13.95 19.16 18.80
N GLY A 453 -15.01 18.79 18.08
CA GLY A 453 -14.89 18.24 16.71
C GLY A 453 -13.98 17.00 16.66
N VAL A 454 -13.06 16.96 15.68
CA VAL A 454 -12.17 15.79 15.52
C VAL A 454 -11.17 15.64 16.65
N THR A 455 -10.80 16.72 17.35
CA THR A 455 -9.92 16.63 18.53
C THR A 455 -10.61 15.96 19.71
N GLN A 456 -11.93 16.16 19.88
CA GLN A 456 -12.74 15.42 20.85
C GLN A 456 -12.79 13.93 20.51
N ILE A 457 -13.00 13.58 19.23
CA ILE A 457 -13.02 12.17 18.79
C ILE A 457 -11.70 11.47 19.15
N ALA A 458 -10.56 12.11 18.85
CA ALA A 458 -9.24 11.56 19.19
C ALA A 458 -9.03 11.47 20.70
N TYR A 459 -9.39 12.51 21.45
CA TYR A 459 -9.30 12.55 22.91
C TYR A 459 -10.11 11.41 23.55
N ASP A 460 -11.35 11.22 23.15
CA ASP A 460 -12.23 10.15 23.69
C ASP A 460 -11.65 8.76 23.45
N ARG A 461 -11.06 8.54 22.26
CA ARG A 461 -10.36 7.27 21.95
C ARG A 461 -9.14 7.07 22.83
N VAL A 462 -8.35 8.11 23.07
CA VAL A 462 -7.23 8.04 24.01
C VAL A 462 -7.73 7.70 25.41
N ARG A 463 -8.74 8.42 25.93
CA ARG A 463 -9.24 8.24 27.31
C ARG A 463 -9.96 6.92 27.54
N ALA A 464 -10.52 6.31 26.49
CA ALA A 464 -11.06 4.96 26.56
C ALA A 464 -9.99 3.89 26.85
N VAL A 465 -8.71 4.17 26.54
CA VAL A 465 -7.59 3.22 26.66
C VAL A 465 -6.60 3.64 27.72
N SER A 466 -6.29 4.94 27.79
CA SER A 466 -5.28 5.53 28.67
C SER A 466 -5.94 6.58 29.56
N PRO A 467 -6.20 6.28 30.83
CA PRO A 467 -6.74 7.26 31.78
C PRO A 467 -5.74 8.37 32.09
N ILE A 468 -6.22 9.47 32.68
CA ILE A 468 -5.37 10.60 33.10
C ILE A 468 -4.18 10.09 33.89
N TYR A 469 -2.98 10.65 33.57
CA TYR A 469 -1.72 10.22 34.17
C TYR A 469 -1.43 11.07 35.42
N LEU A 470 -1.88 10.60 36.57
CA LEU A 470 -1.65 11.24 37.85
C LEU A 470 -0.41 10.70 38.58
N ARG A 471 -0.14 9.40 38.44
CA ARG A 471 0.99 8.71 39.09
C ARG A 471 1.69 7.81 38.08
N ASP A 472 3.01 7.61 38.29
CA ASP A 472 3.81 6.73 37.44
C ASP A 472 3.22 5.31 37.40
N ARG A 473 3.05 4.78 36.19
CA ARG A 473 2.57 3.44 35.92
C ARG A 473 3.18 2.88 34.61
N PRO A 474 3.22 1.56 34.42
CA PRO A 474 3.66 0.97 33.15
C PRO A 474 2.76 1.42 31.98
N LEU A 475 3.35 1.94 30.90
CA LEU A 475 2.62 2.48 29.73
C LEU A 475 2.59 1.55 28.52
N SER A 476 3.43 0.51 28.49
CA SER A 476 3.58 -0.35 27.29
C SER A 476 2.25 -0.87 26.76
N LYS A 477 1.38 -1.39 27.64
CA LYS A 477 0.07 -1.91 27.25
C LYS A 477 -0.87 -0.83 26.71
N GLU A 478 -0.85 0.37 27.30
CA GLU A 478 -1.66 1.50 26.86
C GLU A 478 -1.22 1.97 25.47
N ILE A 479 0.10 2.07 25.24
CA ILE A 479 0.67 2.46 23.94
C ILE A 479 0.30 1.44 22.86
N GLU A 480 0.44 0.13 23.12
CA GLU A 480 0.08 -0.91 22.19
C GLU A 480 -1.42 -0.95 21.86
N LEU A 481 -2.28 -0.74 22.86
CA LEU A 481 -3.73 -0.66 22.65
C LEU A 481 -4.11 0.58 21.83
N LEU A 482 -3.50 1.74 22.08
CA LEU A 482 -3.73 2.95 21.27
C LEU A 482 -3.21 2.77 19.85
N HIS A 483 -2.03 2.17 19.67
CA HIS A 483 -1.52 1.83 18.34
C HIS A 483 -2.51 0.94 17.58
N HIS A 484 -3.04 -0.11 18.23
CA HIS A 484 -4.06 -0.96 17.64
C HIS A 484 -5.37 -0.20 17.30
N GLU A 485 -5.85 0.65 18.20
CA GLU A 485 -7.05 1.48 17.98
C GLU A 485 -6.88 2.42 16.77
N PHE A 486 -5.67 2.95 16.55
CA PHE A 486 -5.35 3.83 15.42
C PHE A 486 -5.13 3.05 14.11
N ALA A 487 -4.79 1.75 14.19
CA ALA A 487 -4.60 0.88 13.05
C ALA A 487 -5.89 0.17 12.60
N CYS A 488 -6.85 -0.06 13.48
CA CYS A 488 -8.05 -0.85 13.18
C CYS A 488 -9.12 -0.13 12.33
N GLY A 489 -8.90 1.12 11.94
CA GLY A 489 -9.77 1.90 11.07
C GLY A 489 -10.88 2.69 11.78
N ARG A 490 -11.29 2.32 13.00
CA ARG A 490 -12.42 2.97 13.72
C ARG A 490 -12.23 4.46 13.98
N LEU A 491 -11.00 4.86 14.34
CA LEU A 491 -10.68 6.28 14.51
C LEU A 491 -10.74 7.00 13.16
N LEU A 492 -10.17 6.42 12.12
CA LEU A 492 -10.19 6.97 10.76
C LEU A 492 -11.61 7.17 10.25
N GLU A 493 -12.48 6.16 10.36
CA GLU A 493 -13.90 6.24 9.98
C GLU A 493 -14.60 7.43 10.66
N ALA A 494 -14.37 7.61 11.95
CA ALA A 494 -14.95 8.71 12.70
C ALA A 494 -14.38 10.08 12.25
N ILE A 495 -13.08 10.16 11.96
CA ILE A 495 -12.43 11.38 11.45
C ILE A 495 -12.97 11.73 10.06
N VAL A 496 -13.03 10.78 9.14
CA VAL A 496 -13.51 11.00 7.76
C VAL A 496 -14.97 11.42 7.76
N ALA A 497 -15.81 10.80 8.61
CA ALA A 497 -17.21 11.16 8.74
C ALA A 497 -17.42 12.58 9.31
N ALA A 498 -16.61 13.00 10.29
CA ALA A 498 -16.76 14.29 10.96
C ALA A 498 -16.09 15.46 10.19
N ALA A 499 -14.98 15.18 9.53
CA ALA A 499 -14.15 16.20 8.86
C ALA A 499 -13.49 15.61 7.59
N PRO A 500 -14.27 15.41 6.52
CA PRO A 500 -13.77 14.81 5.28
C PRO A 500 -12.74 15.70 4.58
N MET A 501 -11.85 15.06 3.81
CA MET A 501 -10.99 15.65 2.78
C MET A 501 -11.32 14.96 1.44
N PRO A 502 -12.41 15.30 0.75
CA PRO A 502 -12.95 14.48 -0.34
C PRO A 502 -11.93 14.14 -1.42
N GLU A 503 -11.11 15.10 -1.86
CA GLU A 503 -10.08 14.89 -2.88
C GLU A 503 -9.05 13.81 -2.49
N PHE A 504 -8.76 13.68 -1.19
CA PHE A 504 -7.80 12.70 -0.66
C PHE A 504 -8.50 11.43 -0.18
N ASP A 505 -9.55 11.56 0.61
CA ASP A 505 -10.25 10.44 1.25
C ASP A 505 -10.94 9.54 0.20
N ASP A 506 -11.62 10.13 -0.79
CA ASP A 506 -12.30 9.38 -1.86
C ASP A 506 -11.31 8.71 -2.79
N PHE A 507 -10.17 9.36 -3.09
CA PHE A 507 -9.14 8.79 -3.96
C PHE A 507 -8.58 7.48 -3.37
N PHE A 508 -8.29 7.44 -2.08
CA PHE A 508 -7.79 6.26 -1.37
C PHE A 508 -8.90 5.34 -0.82
N ALA A 509 -10.17 5.62 -1.09
CA ALA A 509 -11.32 4.90 -0.55
C ALA A 509 -11.27 4.78 0.98
N LEU A 510 -10.92 5.89 1.68
CA LEU A 510 -10.88 5.92 3.14
C LEU A 510 -12.30 6.01 3.71
N GLY A 511 -12.57 5.31 4.81
CA GLY A 511 -13.88 5.32 5.48
C GLY A 511 -15.00 4.55 4.74
N GLN A 512 -14.64 3.72 3.74
CA GLN A 512 -15.57 2.87 2.98
C GLN A 512 -15.56 1.43 3.49
#